data_904685eed4ca9159aa31bfbc9362d377
#
_entry.id   904685eed4ca9159aa31bfbc9362d377
#
_cell.length_a   1.000
_cell.length_b   1.000
_cell.length_c   1.000
_cell.angle_alpha   90.00
_cell.angle_beta   90.00
_cell.angle_gamma   90.00
#
_symmetry.space_group_name_H-M   'P 1'
#
loop_
_entity.id
_entity.type
_entity.pdbx_description
1 polymer ?
#
loop_
_entity_poly.entity_id
_entity_poly.type
_entity_poly.pdbx_seq_one_letter_code
_entity_poly.pdbx_strand_id
1 'polypeptide(L)'
;MNFIQSIHPAKPLRYLKWFDILIITVLMFGEFIIRSTQQFMESLSPSTVASVAETTTNVASDGAAYSSNFTFQLMMLGITFLYLLIRNYDFKQLPIRFSWSVFIWVPLIFAIVGIFGDIVTTLSGEYNYFNPQLIPFIDPMEIIRKFMSLTPMAIGYALLNGFYEEFFFLGLLTSVKEKHQWLVLIYSVIIRISFHTYQGLLWALVIGLVYGLFYYFLYKYVVKNLLPFFLMHALADMFGSSLLYLLITWRT
;
A
#
# COMPACT_ATOMS: atom_id res chain seq x y z
N MET A 1 -5.74 39.08 3.84
CA MET A 1 -5.49 38.02 2.82
C MET A 1 -6.86 37.54 2.38
N ASN A 2 -7.24 37.77 1.09
CA ASN A 2 -8.56 37.39 0.62
C ASN A 2 -8.74 35.87 0.66
N PHE A 3 -9.95 35.40 1.02
CA PHE A 3 -10.29 33.98 1.11
C PHE A 3 -9.87 33.19 -0.15
N ILE A 4 -10.04 33.77 -1.34
CA ILE A 4 -9.63 33.19 -2.63
C ILE A 4 -8.11 32.94 -2.66
N GLN A 5 -7.28 33.85 -2.16
CA GLN A 5 -5.81 33.68 -2.09
C GLN A 5 -5.37 32.62 -1.09
N SER A 6 -6.21 32.28 -0.12
CA SER A 6 -5.92 31.19 0.81
C SER A 6 -6.21 29.82 0.18
N ILE A 7 -7.16 29.75 -0.76
CA ILE A 7 -7.54 28.53 -1.49
C ILE A 7 -6.62 28.33 -2.71
N HIS A 8 -6.38 29.38 -3.50
CA HIS A 8 -5.51 29.34 -4.67
C HIS A 8 -4.32 30.30 -4.50
N PRO A 9 -3.19 29.81 -4.00
CA PRO A 9 -1.98 30.61 -3.83
C PRO A 9 -1.44 31.10 -5.19
N ALA A 10 -1.03 32.37 -5.26
CA ALA A 10 -0.45 32.95 -6.48
C ALA A 10 0.89 32.30 -6.88
N LYS A 11 1.61 31.73 -5.91
CA LYS A 11 2.86 30.97 -6.14
C LYS A 11 2.59 29.48 -5.95
N PRO A 12 3.28 28.59 -6.70
CA PRO A 12 3.15 27.16 -6.54
C PRO A 12 3.34 26.71 -5.08
N LEU A 13 2.40 25.90 -4.60
CA LEU A 13 2.38 25.38 -3.23
C LEU A 13 3.37 24.22 -3.10
N ARG A 14 4.51 24.46 -2.47
CA ARG A 14 5.51 23.41 -2.20
C ARG A 14 5.22 22.58 -0.97
N TYR A 15 4.55 23.18 0.03
CA TYR A 15 4.27 22.51 1.29
C TYR A 15 2.78 22.49 1.55
N LEU A 16 2.23 21.29 1.71
CA LEU A 16 0.85 21.10 2.11
C LEU A 16 0.65 21.61 3.53
N LYS A 17 -0.53 22.18 3.78
CA LYS A 17 -0.95 22.60 5.12
C LYS A 17 -1.69 21.44 5.78
N TRP A 18 -1.87 21.50 7.11
CA TRP A 18 -2.55 20.47 7.88
C TRP A 18 -3.95 20.14 7.35
N PHE A 19 -4.71 21.16 6.95
CA PHE A 19 -6.05 20.95 6.39
C PHE A 19 -6.03 20.33 4.99
N ASP A 20 -5.01 20.61 4.16
CA ASP A 20 -4.82 19.94 2.88
C ASP A 20 -4.64 18.43 3.11
N ILE A 21 -3.81 18.07 4.07
CA ILE A 21 -3.56 16.67 4.44
C ILE A 21 -4.86 16.00 4.91
N LEU A 22 -5.64 16.64 5.78
CA LEU A 22 -6.89 16.08 6.27
C LEU A 22 -7.91 15.88 5.14
N ILE A 23 -8.09 16.88 4.27
CA ILE A 23 -9.01 16.78 3.12
C ILE A 23 -8.59 15.62 2.21
N ILE A 24 -7.32 15.55 1.85
CA ILE A 24 -6.80 14.49 0.97
C ILE A 24 -6.94 13.12 1.64
N THR A 25 -6.69 13.02 2.95
CA THR A 25 -6.89 11.76 3.69
C THR A 25 -8.33 11.30 3.65
N VAL A 26 -9.29 12.20 3.90
CA VAL A 26 -10.72 11.85 3.84
C VAL A 26 -11.12 11.42 2.43
N LEU A 27 -10.67 12.13 1.40
CA LEU A 27 -10.94 11.78 0.01
C LEU A 27 -10.35 10.42 -0.37
N MET A 28 -9.09 10.18 -0.06
CA MET A 28 -8.40 8.96 -0.49
C MET A 28 -8.67 7.75 0.42
N PHE A 29 -8.74 7.93 1.73
CA PHE A 29 -8.74 6.82 2.68
C PHE A 29 -9.97 6.76 3.58
N GLY A 30 -10.84 7.78 3.61
CA GLY A 30 -11.99 7.82 4.52
C GLY A 30 -12.88 6.59 4.42
N GLU A 31 -13.25 6.20 3.20
CA GLU A 31 -14.07 5.00 2.93
C GLU A 31 -13.34 3.70 3.32
N PHE A 32 -12.06 3.59 2.96
CA PHE A 32 -11.26 2.40 3.29
C PHE A 32 -11.08 2.23 4.80
N ILE A 33 -10.89 3.31 5.55
CA ILE A 33 -10.81 3.27 7.01
C ILE A 33 -12.13 2.78 7.60
N ILE A 34 -13.27 3.32 7.14
CA ILE A 34 -14.59 2.91 7.62
C ILE A 34 -14.82 1.43 7.36
N ARG A 35 -14.65 0.97 6.12
CA ARG A 35 -14.84 -0.44 5.74
C ARG A 35 -13.92 -1.37 6.50
N SER A 36 -12.63 -1.02 6.59
CA SER A 36 -11.64 -1.83 7.31
C SER A 36 -11.98 -1.96 8.79
N THR A 37 -12.41 -0.85 9.41
CA THR A 37 -12.84 -0.86 10.81
C THR A 37 -14.09 -1.70 11.02
N GLN A 38 -15.08 -1.62 10.12
CA GLN A 38 -16.30 -2.44 10.18
C GLN A 38 -15.96 -3.92 10.06
N GLN A 39 -15.17 -4.32 9.07
CA GLN A 39 -14.75 -5.72 8.89
C GLN A 39 -13.98 -6.24 10.11
N PHE A 40 -13.11 -5.42 10.69
CA PHE A 40 -12.40 -5.78 11.92
C PHE A 40 -13.35 -5.98 13.10
N MET A 41 -14.33 -5.09 13.30
CA MET A 41 -15.32 -5.22 14.37
C MET A 41 -16.21 -6.46 14.18
N GLU A 42 -16.59 -6.75 12.94
CA GLU A 42 -17.35 -7.95 12.60
C GLU A 42 -16.54 -9.23 12.90
N SER A 43 -15.26 -9.26 12.60
CA SER A 43 -14.39 -10.40 12.90
C SER A 43 -14.23 -10.71 14.39
N LEU A 44 -14.48 -9.72 15.26
CA LEU A 44 -14.46 -9.90 16.71
C LEU A 44 -15.80 -10.44 17.26
N SER A 45 -16.86 -10.53 16.45
CA SER A 45 -18.19 -10.96 16.89
C SER A 45 -18.28 -12.48 16.94
N PRO A 46 -18.82 -13.08 18.03
CA PRO A 46 -18.88 -14.54 18.20
C PRO A 46 -19.67 -15.29 17.12
N SER A 47 -20.61 -14.61 16.46
CA SER A 47 -21.42 -15.19 15.39
C SER A 47 -20.67 -15.42 14.07
N THR A 48 -19.54 -14.73 13.86
CA THR A 48 -18.78 -14.82 12.61
C THR A 48 -17.72 -15.95 12.65
N VAL A 49 -17.28 -16.36 13.84
CA VAL A 49 -16.28 -17.43 14.02
C VAL A 49 -16.78 -18.77 13.47
N ALA A 50 -18.11 -19.00 13.43
CA ALA A 50 -18.70 -20.23 12.89
C ALA A 50 -18.82 -20.24 11.35
N SER A 51 -18.82 -19.09 10.68
CA SER A 51 -19.04 -18.97 9.22
C SER A 51 -17.74 -18.86 8.40
N VAL A 52 -16.61 -18.53 9.03
CA VAL A 52 -15.30 -18.37 8.34
C VAL A 52 -14.74 -19.72 7.87
N ALA A 53 -15.22 -20.85 8.43
CA ALA A 53 -14.80 -22.19 8.03
C ALA A 53 -15.34 -22.65 6.64
N GLU A 54 -16.29 -21.92 6.04
CA GLU A 54 -16.95 -22.30 4.78
C GLU A 54 -16.67 -21.38 3.58
N THR A 55 -15.93 -20.28 3.76
CA THR A 55 -15.69 -19.36 2.64
C THR A 55 -14.39 -19.71 1.91
N THR A 56 -14.35 -20.85 1.25
CA THR A 56 -13.40 -21.13 0.18
C THR A 56 -13.78 -20.28 -1.05
N THR A 57 -13.02 -19.19 -1.22
CA THR A 57 -12.60 -18.54 -2.45
C THR A 57 -13.49 -18.76 -3.70
N ASN A 58 -14.43 -17.86 -3.92
CA ASN A 58 -15.01 -17.68 -5.24
C ASN A 58 -14.14 -16.70 -6.04
N VAL A 59 -13.32 -17.18 -6.96
CA VAL A 59 -12.49 -16.39 -7.91
C VAL A 59 -13.32 -15.36 -8.67
N ALA A 60 -14.62 -15.59 -8.87
CA ALA A 60 -15.53 -14.63 -9.49
C ALA A 60 -15.85 -13.41 -8.61
N SER A 61 -15.84 -13.56 -7.28
CA SER A 61 -16.03 -12.43 -6.35
C SER A 61 -14.83 -11.49 -6.33
N ASP A 62 -13.63 -12.02 -6.51
CA ASP A 62 -12.40 -11.24 -6.52
C ASP A 62 -12.32 -10.28 -7.71
N GLY A 63 -12.74 -10.72 -8.90
CA GLY A 63 -12.77 -9.88 -10.11
C GLY A 63 -13.71 -8.69 -9.99
N ALA A 64 -14.88 -8.85 -9.38
CA ALA A 64 -15.85 -7.78 -9.14
C ALA A 64 -15.33 -6.80 -8.06
N ALA A 65 -14.71 -7.31 -7.01
CA ALA A 65 -14.09 -6.50 -5.96
C ALA A 65 -12.93 -5.66 -6.50
N TYR A 66 -12.04 -6.23 -7.32
CA TYR A 66 -10.95 -5.49 -7.98
C TYR A 66 -11.49 -4.38 -8.87
N SER A 67 -12.52 -4.66 -9.68
CA SER A 67 -13.13 -3.66 -10.57
C SER A 67 -13.78 -2.51 -9.79
N SER A 68 -14.51 -2.81 -8.72
CA SER A 68 -15.13 -1.80 -7.86
C SER A 68 -14.10 -0.92 -7.18
N ASN A 69 -13.09 -1.52 -6.55
CA ASN A 69 -12.02 -0.80 -5.87
C ASN A 69 -11.18 0.02 -6.86
N PHE A 70 -10.86 -0.53 -8.03
CA PHE A 70 -10.16 0.18 -9.10
C PHE A 70 -10.89 1.46 -9.50
N THR A 71 -12.20 1.34 -9.80
CA THR A 71 -13.03 2.48 -10.21
C THR A 71 -13.12 3.53 -9.10
N PHE A 72 -13.32 3.09 -7.86
CA PHE A 72 -13.38 3.99 -6.71
C PHE A 72 -12.06 4.73 -6.50
N GLN A 73 -10.92 4.03 -6.50
CA GLN A 73 -9.60 4.64 -6.34
C GLN A 73 -9.29 5.63 -7.47
N LEU A 74 -9.61 5.27 -8.71
CA LEU A 74 -9.40 6.15 -9.85
C LEU A 74 -10.21 7.44 -9.72
N MET A 75 -11.46 7.34 -9.27
CA MET A 75 -12.33 8.51 -9.04
C MET A 75 -11.78 9.39 -7.91
N MET A 76 -11.43 8.80 -6.77
CA MET A 76 -10.90 9.57 -5.63
C MET A 76 -9.54 10.19 -5.94
N LEU A 77 -8.71 9.51 -6.70
CA LEU A 77 -7.45 10.06 -7.20
C LEU A 77 -7.69 11.25 -8.12
N GLY A 78 -8.65 11.16 -9.05
CA GLY A 78 -9.06 12.26 -9.93
C GLY A 78 -9.53 13.48 -9.15
N ILE A 79 -10.38 13.29 -8.13
CA ILE A 79 -10.84 14.38 -7.24
C ILE A 79 -9.67 14.98 -6.46
N THR A 80 -8.75 14.12 -5.98
CA THR A 80 -7.54 14.58 -5.27
C THR A 80 -6.62 15.39 -6.19
N PHE A 81 -6.40 14.97 -7.43
CA PHE A 81 -5.65 15.76 -8.40
C PHE A 81 -6.34 17.10 -8.70
N LEU A 82 -7.66 17.11 -8.89
CA LEU A 82 -8.40 18.35 -9.08
C LEU A 82 -8.25 19.29 -7.87
N TYR A 83 -8.35 18.77 -6.65
CA TYR A 83 -8.09 19.53 -5.43
C TYR A 83 -6.68 20.12 -5.42
N LEU A 84 -5.65 19.32 -5.72
CA LEU A 84 -4.26 19.76 -5.75
C LEU A 84 -4.00 20.82 -6.83
N LEU A 85 -4.67 20.74 -8.00
CA LEU A 85 -4.63 21.75 -9.03
C LEU A 85 -5.27 23.07 -8.55
N ILE A 86 -6.43 23.01 -7.89
CA ILE A 86 -7.07 24.18 -7.28
C ILE A 86 -6.14 24.81 -6.23
N ARG A 87 -5.39 23.99 -5.49
CA ARG A 87 -4.40 24.43 -4.52
C ARG A 87 -3.09 24.95 -5.14
N ASN A 88 -2.98 24.93 -6.48
CA ASN A 88 -1.76 25.29 -7.21
C ASN A 88 -0.52 24.49 -6.68
N TYR A 89 -0.70 23.18 -6.45
CA TYR A 89 0.36 22.32 -5.90
C TYR A 89 1.49 22.13 -6.91
N ASP A 90 2.72 22.23 -6.46
CA ASP A 90 3.92 22.04 -7.30
C ASP A 90 4.22 20.54 -7.51
N PHE A 91 3.59 19.92 -8.50
CA PHE A 91 3.82 18.50 -8.84
C PHE A 91 5.26 18.21 -9.29
N LYS A 92 6.02 19.22 -9.72
CA LYS A 92 7.42 19.04 -10.17
C LYS A 92 8.36 18.62 -9.04
N GLN A 93 7.94 18.84 -7.78
CA GLN A 93 8.72 18.41 -6.62
C GLN A 93 8.63 16.91 -6.32
N LEU A 94 7.67 16.19 -6.93
CA LEU A 94 7.53 14.75 -6.74
C LEU A 94 8.58 14.01 -7.58
N PRO A 95 9.52 13.31 -6.95
CA PRO A 95 10.62 12.64 -7.66
C PRO A 95 10.16 11.29 -8.23
N ILE A 96 9.37 11.32 -9.29
CA ILE A 96 8.97 10.12 -10.04
C ILE A 96 9.85 10.05 -11.27
N ARG A 97 10.88 9.19 -11.25
CA ARG A 97 11.87 9.12 -12.32
C ARG A 97 12.13 7.68 -12.74
N PHE A 98 12.08 7.43 -14.05
CA PHE A 98 12.59 6.19 -14.58
C PHE A 98 14.13 6.24 -14.61
N SER A 99 14.77 5.28 -13.99
CA SER A 99 16.23 5.10 -13.97
C SER A 99 16.56 3.62 -13.84
N TRP A 100 17.72 3.20 -14.29
CA TRP A 100 18.17 1.80 -14.19
C TRP A 100 18.19 1.28 -12.75
N SER A 101 18.36 2.16 -11.77
CA SER A 101 18.29 1.79 -10.35
C SER A 101 16.92 1.24 -9.92
N VAL A 102 15.84 1.55 -10.64
CA VAL A 102 14.50 0.99 -10.38
C VAL A 102 14.52 -0.53 -10.44
N PHE A 103 15.21 -1.10 -11.43
CA PHE A 103 15.34 -2.56 -11.60
C PHE A 103 16.12 -3.24 -10.47
N ILE A 104 16.90 -2.48 -9.70
CA ILE A 104 17.60 -2.98 -8.51
C ILE A 104 16.73 -2.78 -7.27
N TRP A 105 16.18 -1.58 -7.10
CA TRP A 105 15.43 -1.24 -5.89
C TRP A 105 14.11 -2.00 -5.76
N VAL A 106 13.38 -2.21 -6.85
CA VAL A 106 12.09 -2.91 -6.80
C VAL A 106 12.23 -4.33 -6.25
N PRO A 107 13.06 -5.22 -6.84
CA PRO A 107 13.21 -6.57 -6.31
C PRO A 107 13.89 -6.60 -4.94
N LEU A 108 14.82 -5.68 -4.65
CA LEU A 108 15.50 -5.63 -3.36
C LEU A 108 14.52 -5.25 -2.23
N ILE A 109 13.71 -4.22 -2.41
CA ILE A 109 12.72 -3.79 -1.41
C ILE A 109 11.68 -4.89 -1.23
N PHE A 110 11.18 -5.47 -2.34
CA PHE A 110 10.23 -6.58 -2.30
C PHE A 110 10.82 -7.80 -1.53
N ALA A 111 12.06 -8.16 -1.79
CA ALA A 111 12.71 -9.27 -1.08
C ALA A 111 12.85 -9.02 0.44
N ILE A 112 13.24 -7.80 0.84
CA ILE A 112 13.35 -7.44 2.25
C ILE A 112 11.98 -7.52 2.94
N VAL A 113 10.95 -6.92 2.32
CA VAL A 113 9.57 -6.95 2.83
C VAL A 113 9.02 -8.37 2.87
N GLY A 114 9.26 -9.15 1.80
CA GLY A 114 8.81 -10.53 1.69
C GLY A 114 9.44 -11.46 2.73
N ILE A 115 10.77 -11.37 2.94
CA ILE A 115 11.45 -12.14 3.98
C ILE A 115 10.93 -11.74 5.37
N PHE A 116 10.72 -10.45 5.61
CA PHE A 116 10.16 -10.00 6.88
C PHE A 116 8.73 -10.54 7.08
N GLY A 117 7.91 -10.55 6.03
CA GLY A 117 6.58 -11.16 6.04
C GLY A 117 6.64 -12.66 6.35
N ASP A 118 7.58 -13.40 5.72
CA ASP A 118 7.80 -14.84 6.00
C ASP A 118 8.16 -15.08 7.47
N ILE A 119 9.00 -14.21 8.06
CA ILE A 119 9.37 -14.29 9.48
C ILE A 119 8.12 -14.03 10.35
N VAL A 120 7.35 -13.00 10.08
CA VAL A 120 6.15 -12.68 10.86
C VAL A 120 5.13 -13.80 10.77
N THR A 121 4.83 -14.32 9.58
CA THR A 121 3.90 -15.44 9.37
C THR A 121 4.35 -16.70 10.11
N THR A 122 5.66 -16.96 10.14
CA THR A 122 6.21 -18.12 10.87
C THR A 122 6.11 -17.92 12.38
N LEU A 123 6.42 -16.73 12.88
CA LEU A 123 6.38 -16.43 14.32
C LEU A 123 4.94 -16.32 14.84
N SER A 124 3.99 -15.88 14.02
CA SER A 124 2.55 -15.86 14.39
C SER A 124 1.93 -17.25 14.44
N GLY A 125 2.60 -18.26 13.88
CA GLY A 125 2.09 -19.62 13.80
C GLY A 125 1.10 -19.86 12.66
N GLU A 126 0.87 -18.86 11.79
CA GLU A 126 -0.02 -19.01 10.63
C GLU A 126 0.53 -20.04 9.63
N TYR A 127 1.83 -19.94 9.31
CA TYR A 127 2.52 -20.89 8.45
C TYR A 127 4.04 -20.85 8.65
N ASN A 128 4.70 -22.03 8.68
CA ASN A 128 6.15 -22.11 8.84
C ASN A 128 6.86 -22.17 7.48
N TYR A 129 7.20 -21.01 6.92
CA TYR A 129 7.95 -20.91 5.67
C TYR A 129 9.39 -21.41 5.75
N PHE A 130 9.97 -21.49 6.95
CA PHE A 130 11.35 -21.98 7.18
C PHE A 130 11.41 -23.48 7.49
N ASN A 131 10.34 -24.23 7.25
CA ASN A 131 10.35 -25.68 7.36
C ASN A 131 11.29 -26.29 6.31
N PRO A 132 12.35 -27.07 6.68
CA PRO A 132 13.27 -27.68 5.73
C PRO A 132 12.60 -28.59 4.70
N GLN A 133 11.43 -29.13 4.98
CA GLN A 133 10.65 -29.96 4.06
C GLN A 133 10.15 -29.19 2.83
N LEU A 134 10.16 -27.84 2.87
CA LEU A 134 9.77 -27.00 1.75
C LEU A 134 10.91 -26.79 0.73
N ILE A 135 12.16 -27.04 1.12
CA ILE A 135 13.33 -26.81 0.24
C ILE A 135 13.19 -27.49 -1.13
N PRO A 136 12.74 -28.76 -1.25
CA PRO A 136 12.57 -29.41 -2.55
C PRO A 136 11.52 -28.78 -3.46
N PHE A 137 10.65 -27.93 -2.91
CA PHE A 137 9.56 -27.28 -3.65
C PHE A 137 9.90 -25.84 -4.07
N ILE A 138 11.10 -25.37 -3.75
CA ILE A 138 11.55 -24.03 -4.18
C ILE A 138 11.90 -24.09 -5.66
N ASP A 139 11.14 -23.35 -6.48
CA ASP A 139 11.32 -23.25 -7.93
C ASP A 139 11.24 -21.77 -8.35
N PRO A 140 12.36 -21.15 -8.79
CA PRO A 140 12.32 -19.76 -9.26
C PRO A 140 11.37 -19.53 -10.44
N MET A 141 11.05 -20.57 -11.22
CA MET A 141 10.09 -20.47 -12.33
C MET A 141 8.66 -20.27 -11.84
N GLU A 142 8.40 -20.54 -10.56
CA GLU A 142 7.09 -20.31 -9.94
C GLU A 142 6.68 -18.84 -9.96
N ILE A 143 7.64 -17.93 -9.90
CA ILE A 143 7.40 -16.48 -10.04
C ILE A 143 6.70 -16.21 -11.38
N ILE A 144 7.22 -16.80 -12.48
CA ILE A 144 6.66 -16.60 -13.81
C ILE A 144 5.29 -17.24 -13.92
N ARG A 145 5.10 -18.45 -13.38
CA ARG A 145 3.81 -19.15 -13.40
C ARG A 145 2.74 -18.33 -12.66
N LYS A 146 3.04 -17.84 -11.46
CA LYS A 146 2.13 -16.99 -10.66
C LYS A 146 1.82 -15.68 -11.37
N PHE A 147 2.82 -15.06 -12.00
CA PHE A 147 2.59 -13.85 -12.79
C PHE A 147 1.65 -14.12 -13.98
N MET A 148 1.86 -15.21 -14.70
CA MET A 148 1.01 -15.57 -15.84
C MET A 148 -0.41 -16.00 -15.44
N SER A 149 -0.65 -16.34 -14.18
CA SER A 149 -1.99 -16.66 -13.67
C SER A 149 -2.81 -15.42 -13.28
N LEU A 150 -2.16 -14.23 -13.18
CA LEU A 150 -2.85 -13.01 -12.83
C LEU A 150 -3.78 -12.53 -13.96
N THR A 151 -4.97 -12.08 -13.57
CA THR A 151 -5.87 -11.42 -14.53
C THR A 151 -5.36 -10.01 -14.86
N PRO A 152 -5.63 -9.48 -16.07
CA PRO A 152 -5.29 -8.09 -16.40
C PRO A 152 -5.89 -7.08 -15.40
N MET A 153 -7.07 -7.38 -14.85
CA MET A 153 -7.72 -6.54 -13.85
C MET A 153 -6.97 -6.51 -12.52
N ALA A 154 -6.48 -7.67 -12.07
CA ALA A 154 -5.65 -7.76 -10.85
C ALA A 154 -4.34 -6.97 -11.01
N ILE A 155 -3.68 -7.09 -12.17
CA ILE A 155 -2.46 -6.32 -12.46
C ILE A 155 -2.77 -4.81 -12.49
N GLY A 156 -3.84 -4.41 -13.20
CA GLY A 156 -4.25 -3.01 -13.28
C GLY A 156 -4.58 -2.42 -11.91
N TYR A 157 -5.32 -3.17 -11.09
CA TYR A 157 -5.66 -2.76 -9.74
C TYR A 157 -4.41 -2.63 -8.86
N ALA A 158 -3.51 -3.61 -8.86
CA ALA A 158 -2.29 -3.58 -8.07
C ALA A 158 -1.38 -2.40 -8.46
N LEU A 159 -1.24 -2.10 -9.75
CA LEU A 159 -0.48 -0.93 -10.22
C LEU A 159 -1.12 0.38 -9.77
N LEU A 160 -2.44 0.50 -9.85
CA LEU A 160 -3.17 1.67 -9.37
C LEU A 160 -3.04 1.80 -7.85
N ASN A 161 -3.22 0.72 -7.10
CA ASN A 161 -3.16 0.73 -5.64
C ASN A 161 -1.78 1.10 -5.12
N GLY A 162 -0.73 0.50 -5.67
CA GLY A 162 0.65 0.86 -5.30
C GLY A 162 0.98 2.33 -5.61
N PHE A 163 0.50 2.87 -6.73
CA PHE A 163 0.60 4.30 -7.02
C PHE A 163 -0.25 5.12 -6.02
N TYR A 164 -1.51 4.76 -5.81
CA TYR A 164 -2.47 5.47 -4.96
C TYR A 164 -1.95 5.64 -3.54
N GLU A 165 -1.51 4.55 -2.92
CA GLU A 165 -1.03 4.58 -1.56
C GLU A 165 0.31 5.31 -1.43
N GLU A 166 1.31 4.97 -2.22
CA GLU A 166 2.63 5.57 -2.05
C GLU A 166 2.71 7.00 -2.57
N PHE A 167 1.85 7.40 -3.53
CA PHE A 167 1.65 8.80 -3.90
C PHE A 167 1.18 9.63 -2.70
N PHE A 168 0.25 9.10 -1.90
CA PHE A 168 -0.19 9.77 -0.68
C PHE A 168 0.89 9.73 0.40
N PHE A 169 1.34 8.54 0.79
CA PHE A 169 2.18 8.37 1.98
C PHE A 169 3.62 8.89 1.80
N LEU A 170 4.25 8.61 0.66
CA LEU A 170 5.61 9.03 0.38
C LEU A 170 5.67 10.31 -0.47
N GLY A 171 4.68 10.56 -1.30
CA GLY A 171 4.61 11.76 -2.13
C GLY A 171 4.05 12.96 -1.37
N LEU A 172 2.75 12.93 -1.07
CA LEU A 172 2.04 14.09 -0.54
C LEU A 172 2.36 14.36 0.95
N LEU A 173 2.35 13.32 1.80
CA LEU A 173 2.62 13.50 3.23
C LEU A 173 4.05 13.96 3.51
N THR A 174 5.01 13.63 2.65
CA THR A 174 6.37 14.16 2.79
C THR A 174 6.53 15.60 2.29
N SER A 175 5.54 16.10 1.53
CA SER A 175 5.49 17.47 1.02
C SER A 175 5.03 18.47 2.10
N VAL A 176 5.65 18.41 3.28
CA VAL A 176 5.41 19.32 4.41
C VAL A 176 6.71 19.98 4.85
N LYS A 177 6.59 21.09 5.59
CA LYS A 177 7.77 21.74 6.18
C LYS A 177 8.51 20.76 7.10
N GLU A 178 9.83 20.80 7.06
CA GLU A 178 10.71 19.88 7.80
C GLU A 178 10.36 19.78 9.30
N LYS A 179 10.06 20.89 9.94
CA LYS A 179 9.66 20.93 11.35
C LYS A 179 8.39 20.13 11.70
N HIS A 180 7.57 19.76 10.72
CA HIS A 180 6.34 18.98 10.89
C HIS A 180 6.45 17.53 10.45
N GLN A 181 7.58 17.12 9.90
CA GLN A 181 7.73 15.80 9.27
C GLN A 181 7.50 14.65 10.26
N TRP A 182 7.93 14.77 11.52
CA TRP A 182 7.68 13.76 12.55
C TRP A 182 6.20 13.59 12.89
N LEU A 183 5.48 14.69 13.00
CA LEU A 183 4.03 14.64 13.26
C LEU A 183 3.30 13.97 12.09
N VAL A 184 3.69 14.29 10.87
CA VAL A 184 3.10 13.70 9.67
C VAL A 184 3.50 12.24 9.52
N LEU A 185 4.71 11.84 9.94
CA LEU A 185 5.11 10.44 9.96
C LEU A 185 4.25 9.62 10.94
N ILE A 186 4.04 10.11 12.15
CA ILE A 186 3.13 9.46 13.12
C ILE A 186 1.72 9.37 12.54
N TYR A 187 1.22 10.45 11.96
CA TYR A 187 -0.06 10.48 11.28
C TYR A 187 -0.15 9.43 10.14
N SER A 188 0.89 9.35 9.31
CA SER A 188 1.01 8.35 8.24
C SER A 188 0.87 6.92 8.77
N VAL A 189 1.57 6.60 9.86
CA VAL A 189 1.49 5.28 10.51
C VAL A 189 0.07 4.99 10.99
N ILE A 190 -0.58 5.97 11.66
CA ILE A 190 -1.94 5.81 12.16
C ILE A 190 -2.91 5.53 11.00
N ILE A 191 -2.83 6.31 9.91
CA ILE A 191 -3.71 6.11 8.76
C ILE A 191 -3.46 4.74 8.11
N ARG A 192 -2.19 4.34 7.90
CA ARG A 192 -1.87 3.01 7.35
C ARG A 192 -2.44 1.88 8.21
N ILE A 193 -2.27 1.93 9.52
CA ILE A 193 -2.86 0.94 10.43
C ILE A 193 -4.38 0.92 10.27
N SER A 194 -5.04 2.08 10.29
CA SER A 194 -6.49 2.20 10.34
C SER A 194 -7.18 1.54 9.13
N PHE A 195 -6.64 1.67 7.92
CA PHE A 195 -7.27 1.06 6.75
C PHE A 195 -6.78 -0.36 6.43
N HIS A 196 -5.83 -0.90 7.21
CA HIS A 196 -5.40 -2.30 7.11
C HIS A 196 -5.94 -3.20 8.23
N THR A 197 -6.78 -2.69 9.15
CA THR A 197 -7.32 -3.48 10.26
C THR A 197 -8.15 -4.69 9.81
N TYR A 198 -8.68 -4.67 8.57
CA TYR A 198 -9.38 -5.81 7.97
C TYR A 198 -8.49 -7.07 7.85
N GLN A 199 -7.16 -6.93 7.80
CA GLN A 199 -6.20 -8.03 7.80
C GLN A 199 -5.85 -8.55 9.21
N GLY A 200 -6.53 -8.04 10.24
CA GLY A 200 -6.20 -8.30 11.64
C GLY A 200 -5.16 -7.34 12.19
N LEU A 201 -5.13 -7.20 13.52
CA LEU A 201 -4.31 -6.20 14.19
C LEU A 201 -2.81 -6.41 13.96
N LEU A 202 -2.34 -7.67 13.94
CA LEU A 202 -0.93 -7.98 13.72
C LEU A 202 -0.45 -7.44 12.36
N TRP A 203 -1.15 -7.78 11.29
CA TRP A 203 -0.78 -7.36 9.95
C TRP A 203 -0.99 -5.86 9.74
N ALA A 204 -2.02 -5.26 10.32
CA ALA A 204 -2.20 -3.80 10.31
C ALA A 204 -1.00 -3.07 10.95
N LEU A 205 -0.47 -3.58 12.07
CA LEU A 205 0.73 -3.04 12.72
C LEU A 205 1.99 -3.28 11.89
N VAL A 206 2.16 -4.46 11.31
CA VAL A 206 3.31 -4.76 10.44
C VAL A 206 3.33 -3.82 9.23
N ILE A 207 2.20 -3.70 8.52
CA ILE A 207 2.11 -2.87 7.32
C ILE A 207 2.22 -1.38 7.67
N GLY A 208 1.48 -0.92 8.68
CA GLY A 208 1.43 0.51 9.01
C GLY A 208 2.67 1.01 9.73
N LEU A 209 3.18 0.27 10.70
CA LEU A 209 4.33 0.69 11.50
C LEU A 209 5.65 0.22 10.87
N VAL A 210 5.82 -1.09 10.64
CA VAL A 210 7.13 -1.62 10.22
C VAL A 210 7.41 -1.25 8.77
N TYR A 211 6.54 -1.63 7.83
CA TYR A 211 6.74 -1.31 6.42
C TYR A 211 6.61 0.19 6.16
N GLY A 212 5.64 0.87 6.80
CA GLY A 212 5.46 2.31 6.67
C GLY A 212 6.69 3.11 7.09
N LEU A 213 7.32 2.79 8.22
CA LEU A 213 8.58 3.43 8.65
C LEU A 213 9.74 3.05 7.74
N PHE A 214 9.86 1.76 7.37
CA PHE A 214 10.89 1.29 6.47
C PHE A 214 10.85 2.04 5.12
N TYR A 215 9.67 2.14 4.49
CA TYR A 215 9.50 2.86 3.23
C TYR A 215 9.83 4.34 3.37
N TYR A 216 9.34 4.99 4.43
CA TYR A 216 9.62 6.40 4.68
C TYR A 216 11.12 6.68 4.79
N PHE A 217 11.84 5.92 5.63
CA PHE A 217 13.26 6.14 5.83
C PHE A 217 14.08 5.79 4.57
N LEU A 218 13.75 4.69 3.91
CA LEU A 218 14.42 4.28 2.68
C LEU A 218 14.19 5.30 1.55
N TYR A 219 12.94 5.79 1.40
CA TYR A 219 12.63 6.83 0.43
C TYR A 219 13.37 8.13 0.73
N LYS A 220 13.28 8.60 1.96
CA LYS A 220 13.80 9.92 2.33
C LYS A 220 15.32 10.01 2.27
N TYR A 221 16.02 8.98 2.72
CA TYR A 221 17.46 9.04 2.91
C TYR A 221 18.28 8.31 1.85
N VAL A 222 17.72 7.29 1.20
CA VAL A 222 18.48 6.41 0.30
C VAL A 222 18.01 6.53 -1.15
N VAL A 223 16.78 6.11 -1.45
CA VAL A 223 16.29 5.94 -2.84
C VAL A 223 15.93 7.28 -3.49
N LYS A 224 15.27 8.17 -2.77
CA LYS A 224 14.85 9.52 -3.23
C LYS A 224 14.10 9.52 -4.58
N ASN A 225 13.40 8.45 -4.87
CA ASN A 225 12.60 8.25 -6.06
C ASN A 225 11.35 7.44 -5.68
N LEU A 226 10.16 7.91 -6.05
CA LEU A 226 8.88 7.26 -5.70
C LEU A 226 8.60 6.01 -6.55
N LEU A 227 9.08 5.98 -7.78
CA LEU A 227 8.73 4.91 -8.73
C LEU A 227 9.06 3.49 -8.22
N PRO A 228 10.21 3.22 -7.57
CA PRO A 228 10.48 1.91 -6.99
C PRO A 228 9.45 1.47 -5.94
N PHE A 229 8.93 2.41 -5.14
CA PHE A 229 7.94 2.11 -4.11
C PHE A 229 6.57 1.80 -4.70
N PHE A 230 6.15 2.54 -5.75
CA PHE A 230 4.91 2.25 -6.47
C PHE A 230 4.93 0.83 -7.05
N LEU A 231 6.02 0.47 -7.74
CA LEU A 231 6.14 -0.84 -8.38
C LEU A 231 6.31 -1.98 -7.39
N MET A 232 7.08 -1.76 -6.32
CA MET A 232 7.25 -2.76 -5.27
C MET A 232 5.94 -3.02 -4.52
N HIS A 233 5.18 -1.97 -4.19
CA HIS A 233 3.87 -2.11 -3.58
C HIS A 233 2.91 -2.88 -4.50
N ALA A 234 2.89 -2.54 -5.79
CA ALA A 234 2.11 -3.30 -6.77
C ALA A 234 2.49 -4.78 -6.81
N LEU A 235 3.79 -5.13 -6.70
CA LEU A 235 4.21 -6.53 -6.59
C LEU A 235 3.72 -7.18 -5.30
N ALA A 236 3.72 -6.45 -4.18
CA ALA A 236 3.18 -6.96 -2.93
C ALA A 236 1.66 -7.21 -3.00
N ASP A 237 0.91 -6.37 -3.72
CA ASP A 237 -0.51 -6.58 -3.97
C ASP A 237 -0.78 -7.77 -4.90
N MET A 238 0.10 -8.01 -5.87
CA MET A 238 -0.03 -9.15 -6.80
C MET A 238 0.30 -10.49 -6.16
N PHE A 239 1.30 -10.52 -5.28
CA PHE A 239 1.92 -11.77 -4.80
C PHE A 239 1.90 -11.93 -3.29
N GLY A 240 1.38 -10.95 -2.56
CA GLY A 240 1.51 -10.88 -1.11
C GLY A 240 2.90 -10.42 -0.64
N SER A 241 3.04 -10.20 0.65
CA SER A 241 4.30 -9.81 1.30
C SER A 241 5.07 -11.04 1.82
N SER A 242 5.22 -12.08 0.97
CA SER A 242 5.97 -13.30 1.25
C SER A 242 6.88 -13.67 0.07
N LEU A 243 8.19 -13.71 0.30
CA LEU A 243 9.14 -14.10 -0.72
C LEU A 243 9.14 -15.61 -0.92
N LEU A 244 9.08 -16.38 0.16
CA LEU A 244 9.10 -17.84 0.09
C LEU A 244 7.82 -18.39 -0.52
N TYR A 245 6.65 -17.80 -0.20
CA TYR A 245 5.40 -18.14 -0.89
C TYR A 245 5.53 -17.96 -2.41
N LEU A 246 6.18 -16.89 -2.85
CA LEU A 246 6.36 -16.61 -4.27
C LEU A 246 7.22 -17.68 -4.97
N LEU A 247 8.18 -18.29 -4.24
CA LEU A 247 9.12 -19.27 -4.78
C LEU A 247 8.66 -20.72 -4.63
N ILE A 248 7.73 -21.02 -3.72
CA ILE A 248 7.29 -22.39 -3.44
C ILE A 248 6.23 -22.83 -4.45
N THR A 249 6.44 -24.01 -5.04
CA THR A 249 5.43 -24.71 -5.85
C THR A 249 4.43 -25.41 -4.91
N TRP A 250 3.21 -24.93 -4.90
CA TRP A 250 2.11 -25.60 -4.20
C TRP A 250 1.57 -26.70 -5.14
N ARG A 251 1.90 -27.94 -4.84
CA ARG A 251 1.24 -29.06 -5.53
C ARG A 251 -0.18 -29.18 -4.97
N THR A 252 -1.16 -28.78 -5.75
CA THR A 252 -2.58 -29.12 -5.55
C THR A 252 -2.81 -30.60 -5.89
#